data_09e19d1e8c3960c49749f35db67c327e
#
_entry.id   09e19d1e8c3960c49749f35db67c327e
#
_cell.length_a   1.000
_cell.length_b   1.000
_cell.length_c   1.000
_cell.angle_alpha   90.00
_cell.angle_beta   90.00
_cell.angle_gamma   90.00
#
_symmetry.space_group_name_H-M   'P 1'
#
loop_
_entity.id
_entity.type
_entity.pdbx_description
1 polymer ?
#
loop_
_entity_poly.entity_id
_entity_poly.type
_entity_poly.pdbx_seq_one_letter_code
_entity_poly.pdbx_strand_id
1 'polypeptide(L)'
;MSAQTISFEKTTIEYGSIEANSNGYRTFTFKNTGDKPLILSNVKPSCGCTVPKWDKTPVQPGKTGTIEVGYDTSIKGAFHKGIEVYSNDPKKGRTTIYIKGNVK
;
A
#
# COMPACT_ATOMS: atom_id res chain seq x y z
N MET A 1 20.71 -9.40 -14.64
CA MET A 1 19.26 -9.65 -14.80
C MET A 1 18.54 -9.47 -13.50
N SER A 2 17.51 -8.69 -13.50
CA SER A 2 16.71 -8.50 -12.31
C SER A 2 15.43 -9.36 -12.41
N ALA A 3 15.13 -10.09 -11.34
CA ALA A 3 13.87 -10.79 -11.23
C ALA A 3 12.73 -9.77 -11.04
N GLN A 4 11.48 -10.25 -10.87
CA GLN A 4 10.38 -9.37 -10.53
C GLN A 4 10.73 -8.54 -9.31
N THR A 5 10.55 -7.24 -9.39
CA THR A 5 10.98 -6.29 -8.36
C THR A 5 9.89 -5.26 -8.12
N ILE A 6 9.46 -5.14 -6.86
CA ILE A 6 8.47 -4.15 -6.48
C ILE A 6 9.17 -2.86 -6.05
N SER A 7 8.75 -1.74 -6.65
CA SER A 7 9.29 -0.43 -6.31
C SER A 7 8.13 0.54 -6.08
N PHE A 8 7.98 0.97 -4.84
CA PHE A 8 6.92 1.92 -4.48
C PHE A 8 7.34 3.34 -4.79
N GLU A 9 6.43 4.10 -5.37
CA GLU A 9 6.63 5.53 -5.60
C GLU A 9 6.79 6.26 -4.26
N LYS A 10 5.94 5.89 -3.28
CA LYS A 10 6.01 6.34 -1.89
C LYS A 10 5.71 5.19 -0.97
N THR A 11 6.44 5.08 0.12
CA THR A 11 6.17 4.06 1.15
C THR A 11 5.35 4.61 2.31
N THR A 12 5.18 5.93 2.38
CA THR A 12 4.35 6.57 3.41
C THR A 12 3.46 7.63 2.76
N ILE A 13 2.17 7.57 3.05
CA ILE A 13 1.24 8.63 2.64
C ILE A 13 0.84 9.41 3.89
N GLU A 14 1.05 10.72 3.83
CA GLU A 14 0.67 11.65 4.89
C GLU A 14 -0.71 12.21 4.60
N TYR A 15 -1.69 11.91 5.45
CA TYR A 15 -3.04 12.42 5.29
C TYR A 15 -3.17 13.88 5.74
N GLY A 16 -2.24 14.32 6.63
CA GLY A 16 -2.36 15.61 7.27
C GLY A 16 -3.51 15.62 8.26
N SER A 17 -4.09 16.78 8.45
CA SER A 17 -5.26 16.97 9.31
C SER A 17 -6.51 16.83 8.47
N ILE A 18 -7.34 15.85 8.78
CA ILE A 18 -8.56 15.57 8.01
C ILE A 18 -9.78 15.59 8.92
N GLU A 19 -10.95 15.85 8.33
CA GLU A 19 -12.21 15.87 9.07
C GLU A 19 -12.68 14.45 9.39
N ALA A 20 -13.35 14.29 10.54
CA ALA A 20 -13.99 13.04 10.89
C ALA A 20 -15.05 12.67 9.84
N ASN A 21 -15.16 11.39 9.53
CA ASN A 21 -16.10 10.84 8.56
C ASN A 21 -15.86 11.33 7.12
N SER A 22 -14.67 11.84 6.84
CA SER A 22 -14.27 12.19 5.49
C SER A 22 -13.71 10.97 4.75
N ASN A 23 -13.38 11.14 3.46
CA ASN A 23 -12.84 10.06 2.66
C ASN A 23 -11.43 9.66 3.14
N GLY A 24 -11.32 8.48 3.71
CA GLY A 24 -10.07 7.94 4.21
C GLY A 24 -9.28 7.09 3.21
N TYR A 25 -9.72 7.00 1.97
CA TYR A 25 -9.03 6.19 0.96
C TYR A 25 -7.87 6.94 0.34
N ARG A 26 -6.75 6.25 0.21
CA ARG A 26 -5.54 6.74 -0.47
C ARG A 26 -4.97 5.62 -1.30
N THR A 27 -4.27 5.96 -2.38
CA THR A 27 -3.73 5.00 -3.32
C THR A 27 -2.20 5.03 -3.31
N PHE A 28 -1.59 3.87 -3.12
CA PHE A 28 -0.16 3.66 -3.32
C PHE A 28 0.06 3.14 -4.73
N THR A 29 1.06 3.68 -5.40
CA THR A 29 1.46 3.22 -6.73
C THR A 29 2.81 2.53 -6.64
N PHE A 30 2.92 1.37 -7.26
CA PHE A 30 4.19 0.66 -7.36
C PHE A 30 4.46 0.28 -8.81
N LYS A 31 5.72 0.03 -9.11
CA LYS A 31 6.16 -0.37 -10.44
C LYS A 31 6.93 -1.67 -10.34
N ASN A 32 6.77 -2.53 -11.34
CA ASN A 32 7.63 -3.69 -11.48
C ASN A 32 8.86 -3.25 -12.27
N THR A 33 9.97 -3.08 -11.59
CA THR A 33 11.23 -2.66 -12.20
C THR A 33 12.11 -3.85 -12.62
N GLY A 34 11.59 -5.06 -12.45
CA GLY A 34 12.28 -6.28 -12.85
C GLY A 34 11.94 -6.70 -14.27
N ASP A 35 12.29 -7.94 -14.61
CA ASP A 35 12.11 -8.49 -15.95
C ASP A 35 11.15 -9.69 -15.98
N LYS A 36 10.45 -9.95 -14.88
CA LYS A 36 9.44 -11.02 -14.77
C LYS A 36 8.15 -10.48 -14.17
N PRO A 37 6.99 -11.12 -14.40
CA PRO A 37 5.74 -10.65 -13.83
C PRO A 37 5.76 -10.61 -12.31
N LEU A 38 5.26 -9.52 -11.76
CA LEU A 38 5.18 -9.29 -10.31
C LEU A 38 3.76 -9.59 -9.84
N ILE A 39 3.64 -10.45 -8.83
CA ILE A 39 2.36 -10.85 -8.29
C ILE A 39 2.31 -10.49 -6.81
N LEU A 40 1.27 -9.76 -6.40
CA LEU A 40 0.98 -9.52 -5.00
C LEU A 40 0.15 -10.68 -4.46
N SER A 41 0.68 -11.35 -3.44
CA SER A 41 0.00 -12.51 -2.85
C SER A 41 -0.93 -12.13 -1.71
N ASN A 42 -0.61 -11.04 -1.00
CA ASN A 42 -1.42 -10.59 0.13
C ASN A 42 -1.08 -9.15 0.49
N VAL A 43 -2.03 -8.45 1.08
CA VAL A 43 -1.83 -7.12 1.65
C VAL A 43 -2.50 -7.12 3.02
N LYS A 44 -1.71 -6.98 4.07
CA LYS A 44 -2.14 -7.21 5.44
C LYS A 44 -2.04 -5.92 6.26
N PRO A 45 -3.17 -5.34 6.71
CA PRO A 45 -3.11 -4.17 7.58
C PRO A 45 -2.74 -4.55 9.02
N SER A 46 -2.16 -3.60 9.75
CA SER A 46 -1.79 -3.80 11.14
C SER A 46 -2.99 -3.72 12.09
N CYS A 47 -4.11 -3.18 11.65
CA CYS A 47 -5.33 -3.14 12.45
C CYS A 47 -6.57 -3.23 11.57
N GLY A 48 -7.72 -3.56 12.18
CA GLY A 48 -9.00 -3.64 11.49
C GLY A 48 -9.58 -2.28 11.07
N CYS A 49 -8.94 -1.19 11.46
CA CYS A 49 -9.34 0.17 11.08
C CYS A 49 -8.87 0.55 9.68
N THR A 50 -8.10 -0.32 9.03
CA THR A 50 -7.52 -0.11 7.71
C THR A 50 -7.98 -1.22 6.77
N VAL A 51 -8.48 -0.85 5.60
CA VAL A 51 -8.98 -1.80 4.61
C VAL A 51 -8.20 -1.65 3.31
N PRO A 52 -7.34 -2.61 2.96
CA PRO A 52 -6.61 -2.57 1.71
C PRO A 52 -7.39 -3.25 0.58
N LYS A 53 -7.21 -2.73 -0.63
CA LYS A 53 -7.71 -3.36 -1.87
C LYS A 53 -6.60 -3.35 -2.89
N TRP A 54 -6.41 -4.47 -3.57
CA TRP A 54 -5.38 -4.57 -4.61
C TRP A 54 -5.83 -5.53 -5.70
N ASP A 55 -5.24 -5.36 -6.89
CA ASP A 55 -5.47 -6.26 -8.00
C ASP A 55 -4.50 -7.43 -7.92
N LYS A 56 -5.01 -8.64 -8.05
CA LYS A 56 -4.22 -9.87 -8.03
C LYS A 56 -3.65 -10.23 -9.40
N THR A 57 -3.98 -9.45 -10.42
CA THR A 57 -3.45 -9.65 -11.77
C THR A 57 -1.95 -9.37 -11.78
N PRO A 58 -1.15 -10.23 -12.44
CA PRO A 58 0.30 -9.99 -12.52
C PRO A 58 0.61 -8.65 -13.18
N VAL A 59 1.59 -7.95 -12.60
CA VAL A 59 2.08 -6.68 -13.13
C VAL A 59 3.29 -6.96 -14.01
N GLN A 60 3.15 -6.71 -15.30
CA GLN A 60 4.22 -7.00 -16.25
C GLN A 60 5.44 -6.08 -16.05
N PRO A 61 6.62 -6.50 -16.51
CA PRO A 61 7.82 -5.68 -16.38
C PRO A 61 7.61 -4.27 -16.97
N GLY A 62 8.04 -3.26 -16.22
CA GLY A 62 7.90 -1.87 -16.61
C GLY A 62 6.53 -1.26 -16.39
N LYS A 63 5.56 -2.06 -15.95
CA LYS A 63 4.19 -1.59 -15.71
C LYS A 63 3.99 -1.23 -14.24
N THR A 64 2.90 -0.53 -13.96
CA THR A 64 2.55 -0.11 -12.60
C THR A 64 1.31 -0.82 -12.12
N GLY A 65 1.18 -0.90 -10.79
CA GLY A 65 -0.02 -1.37 -10.13
C GLY A 65 -0.35 -0.44 -8.98
N THR A 66 -1.52 -0.63 -8.39
CA THR A 66 -1.98 0.21 -7.30
C THR A 66 -2.50 -0.62 -6.13
N ILE A 67 -2.35 -0.08 -4.93
CA ILE A 67 -2.96 -0.60 -3.71
C ILE A 67 -3.76 0.53 -3.11
N GLU A 68 -5.06 0.36 -3.00
CA GLU A 68 -5.93 1.34 -2.37
C GLU A 68 -6.07 0.98 -0.89
N VAL A 69 -5.82 1.95 -0.02
CA VAL A 69 -5.89 1.75 1.44
C VAL A 69 -6.92 2.71 2.01
N GLY A 70 -7.91 2.17 2.72
CA GLY A 70 -8.93 2.97 3.41
C GLY A 70 -8.69 2.98 4.90
N TYR A 71 -8.70 4.17 5.50
CA TYR A 71 -8.65 4.32 6.95
C TYR A 71 -10.01 4.77 7.49
N ASP A 72 -10.41 4.21 8.64
CA ASP A 72 -11.68 4.55 9.28
C ASP A 72 -11.59 5.95 9.93
N THR A 73 -12.08 6.95 9.24
CA THR A 73 -12.01 8.35 9.69
C THR A 73 -13.05 8.70 10.75
N SER A 74 -13.86 7.74 11.20
CA SER A 74 -14.71 7.94 12.38
C SER A 74 -13.88 7.89 13.67
N ILE A 75 -12.67 7.35 13.59
CA ILE A 75 -11.74 7.28 14.72
C ILE A 75 -10.94 8.58 14.79
N LYS A 76 -11.23 9.42 15.79
CA LYS A 76 -10.55 10.71 15.96
C LYS A 76 -9.18 10.53 16.59
N GLY A 77 -8.25 11.42 16.23
CA GLY A 77 -6.93 11.45 16.79
C GLY A 77 -5.84 11.15 15.76
N ALA A 78 -4.59 11.19 16.20
CA ALA A 78 -3.44 10.89 15.37
C ALA A 78 -3.39 9.39 15.07
N PHE A 79 -2.97 9.04 13.86
CA PHE A 79 -2.78 7.64 13.49
C PHE A 79 -1.49 7.46 12.68
N HIS A 80 -0.92 6.27 12.81
CA HIS A 80 0.25 5.84 12.04
C HIS A 80 0.16 4.33 11.91
N LYS A 81 -0.30 3.85 10.75
CA LYS A 81 -0.58 2.43 10.55
C LYS A 81 0.31 1.85 9.48
N GLY A 82 0.78 0.63 9.71
CA GLY A 82 1.57 -0.12 8.74
C GLY A 82 0.71 -1.12 7.99
N ILE A 83 1.03 -1.33 6.73
CA ILE A 83 0.41 -2.33 5.88
C ILE A 83 1.53 -3.18 5.28
N GLU A 84 1.47 -4.49 5.50
CA GLU A 84 2.45 -5.41 4.95
C GLU A 84 2.01 -5.87 3.57
N VAL A 85 2.86 -5.67 2.57
CA VAL A 85 2.60 -6.07 1.19
C VAL A 85 3.47 -7.28 0.88
N TYR A 86 2.82 -8.39 0.54
CA TYR A 86 3.51 -9.64 0.18
C TYR A 86 3.50 -9.82 -1.33
N SER A 87 4.65 -10.14 -1.88
CA SER A 87 4.79 -10.34 -3.32
C SER A 87 5.77 -11.47 -3.62
N ASN A 88 5.90 -11.80 -4.91
CA ASN A 88 6.86 -12.79 -5.36
C ASN A 88 8.23 -12.19 -5.67
N ASP A 89 8.50 -10.96 -5.21
CA ASP A 89 9.84 -10.37 -5.29
C ASP A 89 10.79 -11.20 -4.42
N PRO A 90 11.84 -11.80 -5.00
CA PRO A 90 12.73 -12.68 -4.23
C PRO A 90 13.55 -11.97 -3.16
N LYS A 91 13.72 -10.67 -3.28
CA LYS A 91 14.47 -9.87 -2.29
C LYS A 91 13.55 -9.14 -1.32
N LYS A 92 12.38 -8.72 -1.79
CA LYS A 92 11.41 -7.96 -1.00
C LYS A 92 10.07 -8.68 -1.00
N GLY A 93 10.07 -9.93 -0.60
CA GLY A 93 8.84 -10.71 -0.50
C GLY A 93 7.83 -10.10 0.45
N ARG A 94 8.29 -9.23 1.35
CA ARG A 94 7.44 -8.45 2.25
C ARG A 94 7.97 -7.01 2.31
N THR A 95 7.11 -6.07 2.00
CA THR A 95 7.42 -4.64 2.09
C THR A 95 6.34 -3.98 2.94
N THR A 96 6.74 -3.12 3.86
CA THR A 96 5.79 -2.39 4.70
C THR A 96 5.60 -0.99 4.18
N ILE A 97 4.34 -0.59 3.99
CA ILE A 97 3.96 0.78 3.65
C ILE A 97 3.16 1.36 4.80
N TYR A 98 3.09 2.68 4.88
CA TYR A 98 2.51 3.36 6.03
C TYR A 98 1.52 4.44 5.60
N ILE A 99 0.48 4.61 6.41
CA ILE A 99 -0.38 5.78 6.35
C ILE A 99 -0.31 6.47 7.70
N LYS A 100 -0.33 7.80 7.68
CA LYS A 100 -0.34 8.57 8.92
C LYS A 100 -1.09 9.89 8.74
N GLY A 101 -1.59 10.41 9.85
CA GLY A 101 -2.33 11.65 9.82
C GLY A 101 -3.01 11.91 11.14
N ASN A 102 -3.94 12.86 11.14
CA ASN A 102 -4.71 13.22 12.32
C ASN A 102 -6.15 13.49 11.92
N VAL A 103 -7.08 12.77 12.54
CA VAL A 103 -8.53 12.98 12.35
C VAL A 103 -9.00 13.95 13.42
N LYS A 104 -9.57 15.06 12.97
CA LYS A 104 -10.06 16.11 13.87
C LYS A 104 -11.32 15.72 14.62
#